data_bc18e9d09c09e712edbe1f887f451894
#
_entry.id   bc18e9d09c09e712edbe1f887f451894
#
_cell.length_a   1.000
_cell.length_b   1.000
_cell.length_c   1.000
_cell.angle_alpha   90.00
_cell.angle_beta   90.00
_cell.angle_gamma   90.00
#
_symmetry.space_group_name_H-M   'P 1'
#
loop_
_entity.id
_entity.type
_entity.pdbx_description
1 polymer ?
#
loop_
_entity_poly.entity_id
_entity_poly.type
_entity_poly.pdbx_seq_one_letter_code
_entity_poly.pdbx_strand_id
1 'polypeptide(L)'
;VCAQACDSFYIDTAYGFPFFQFFTEELPRVVQALFASSPLREDNFVVGFAMGGNGALSFALRKPDFFSAAVNLSGGIGCMVDEFNYSQQMKEVPMPRLRHAFGYPNRNAVEPDHLFKLATQLCQTPHILPSLYIAVGENDFIRNTVRRERDALQRAGLPFHYEEAPGLGHEWKFWDIYFKKALEEWLPLKRKPIY
;
A
#
# COMPACT_ATOMS: atom_id res chain seq x y z
N VAL A 1 7.14 9.96 -9.43
CA VAL A 1 6.32 11.06 -8.93
C VAL A 1 5.95 10.78 -7.48
N CYS A 2 6.01 11.81 -6.63
CA CYS A 2 5.64 11.71 -5.22
C CYS A 2 4.64 12.86 -4.93
N ALA A 3 3.38 12.51 -4.72
CA ALA A 3 2.33 13.50 -4.47
C ALA A 3 1.88 13.46 -3.01
N GLN A 4 1.39 14.59 -2.51
CA GLN A 4 0.91 14.75 -1.14
C GLN A 4 -0.41 14.00 -0.94
N ALA A 5 -0.46 13.11 0.03
CA ALA A 5 -1.67 12.37 0.41
C ALA A 5 -2.34 12.90 1.69
N CYS A 6 -1.73 13.88 2.37
CA CYS A 6 -2.19 14.35 3.67
C CYS A 6 -2.50 13.18 4.63
N ASP A 7 -3.50 13.32 5.48
CA ASP A 7 -3.95 12.28 6.42
C ASP A 7 -5.05 11.38 5.81
N SER A 8 -5.00 11.13 4.49
CA SER A 8 -6.04 10.40 3.77
C SER A 8 -5.94 8.87 3.88
N PHE A 9 -4.82 8.35 4.35
CA PHE A 9 -4.52 6.90 4.28
C PHE A 9 -4.61 6.33 2.86
N TYR A 10 -4.49 7.20 1.83
CA TYR A 10 -4.60 6.86 0.41
C TYR A 10 -5.97 6.30 -0.01
N ILE A 11 -7.02 6.61 0.75
CA ILE A 11 -8.41 6.27 0.44
C ILE A 11 -9.20 7.52 0.03
N ASP A 12 -10.38 7.32 -0.55
CA ASP A 12 -11.36 8.38 -0.72
C ASP A 12 -11.93 8.71 0.66
N THR A 13 -11.62 9.89 1.19
CA THR A 13 -11.91 10.22 2.58
C THR A 13 -13.41 10.43 2.80
N ALA A 14 -13.91 10.06 3.98
CA ALA A 14 -15.34 10.15 4.31
C ALA A 14 -15.87 11.59 4.32
N TYR A 15 -15.01 12.56 4.66
CA TYR A 15 -15.36 13.98 4.79
C TYR A 15 -14.39 14.89 4.05
N GLY A 16 -13.90 14.48 2.90
CA GLY A 16 -12.91 15.28 2.20
C GLY A 16 -12.67 14.84 0.77
N PHE A 17 -11.42 14.95 0.36
CA PHE A 17 -11.01 14.76 -1.02
C PHE A 17 -10.91 13.26 -1.38
N PRO A 18 -11.28 12.84 -2.60
CA PRO A 18 -11.18 11.46 -3.06
C PRO A 18 -9.74 11.11 -3.46
N PHE A 19 -8.88 10.89 -2.48
CA PHE A 19 -7.45 10.67 -2.71
C PHE A 19 -7.15 9.37 -3.47
N PHE A 20 -7.91 8.30 -3.26
CA PHE A 20 -7.69 7.08 -4.04
C PHE A 20 -7.92 7.34 -5.53
N GLN A 21 -9.02 8.01 -5.89
CA GLN A 21 -9.30 8.39 -7.28
C GLN A 21 -8.23 9.35 -7.82
N PHE A 22 -7.84 10.35 -7.03
CA PHE A 22 -6.76 11.27 -7.42
C PHE A 22 -5.47 10.54 -7.79
N PHE A 23 -4.99 9.64 -6.92
CA PHE A 23 -3.73 8.92 -7.14
C PHE A 23 -3.80 7.90 -8.27
N THR A 24 -4.96 7.30 -8.50
CA THR A 24 -5.10 6.21 -9.47
C THR A 24 -5.69 6.63 -10.81
N GLU A 25 -6.26 7.83 -10.90
CA GLU A 25 -6.93 8.31 -12.12
C GLU A 25 -6.44 9.68 -12.58
N GLU A 26 -6.47 10.71 -11.72
CA GLU A 26 -6.09 12.07 -12.13
C GLU A 26 -4.58 12.24 -12.24
N LEU A 27 -3.84 11.90 -11.20
CA LEU A 27 -2.38 12.07 -11.15
C LEU A 27 -1.67 11.37 -12.32
N PRO A 28 -2.01 10.12 -12.69
CA PRO A 28 -1.42 9.48 -13.86
C PRO A 28 -1.65 10.26 -15.15
N ARG A 29 -2.85 10.79 -15.37
CA ARG A 29 -3.17 11.61 -16.55
C ARG A 29 -2.35 12.89 -16.59
N VAL A 30 -2.23 13.57 -15.45
CA VAL A 30 -1.42 14.80 -15.34
C VAL A 30 0.06 14.48 -15.62
N VAL A 31 0.58 13.41 -15.03
CA VAL A 31 1.97 12.98 -15.25
C VAL A 31 2.22 12.65 -16.71
N GLN A 32 1.33 11.91 -17.36
CA GLN A 32 1.45 11.55 -18.78
C GLN A 32 1.33 12.78 -19.70
N ALA A 33 0.55 13.78 -19.31
CA ALA A 33 0.42 15.02 -20.09
C ALA A 33 1.63 15.94 -19.98
N LEU A 34 2.32 15.94 -18.83
CA LEU A 34 3.43 16.87 -18.55
C LEU A 34 4.82 16.25 -18.73
N PHE A 35 4.94 14.94 -18.65
CA PHE A 35 6.22 14.22 -18.69
C PHE A 35 6.19 13.10 -19.72
N ALA A 36 7.33 12.77 -20.29
CA ALA A 36 7.50 11.61 -21.19
C ALA A 36 7.44 10.29 -20.40
N SER A 37 6.32 10.02 -19.74
CA SER A 37 6.09 8.78 -18.99
C SER A 37 5.32 7.77 -19.83
N SER A 38 5.60 6.49 -19.59
CA SER A 38 4.91 5.40 -20.29
C SER A 38 3.49 5.21 -19.75
N PRO A 39 2.47 5.05 -20.59
CA PRO A 39 1.13 4.67 -20.16
C PRO A 39 0.98 3.15 -19.98
N LEU A 40 1.98 2.37 -20.36
CA LEU A 40 1.91 0.91 -20.34
C LEU A 40 1.98 0.38 -18.92
N ARG A 41 1.14 -0.60 -18.62
CA ARG A 41 1.06 -1.24 -17.29
C ARG A 41 2.42 -1.73 -16.79
N GLU A 42 3.19 -2.39 -17.66
CA GLU A 42 4.50 -2.96 -17.33
C GLU A 42 5.56 -1.92 -16.95
N ASP A 43 5.30 -0.65 -17.19
CA ASP A 43 6.17 0.46 -16.83
C ASP A 43 5.66 1.25 -15.61
N ASN A 44 4.52 0.85 -15.02
CA ASN A 44 3.90 1.53 -13.90
C ASN A 44 4.03 0.72 -12.61
N PHE A 45 4.77 1.28 -11.66
CA PHE A 45 5.05 0.70 -10.35
C PHE A 45 4.65 1.66 -9.24
N VAL A 46 4.34 1.13 -8.06
CA VAL A 46 4.07 1.94 -6.89
C VAL A 46 4.91 1.45 -5.70
N VAL A 47 5.54 2.40 -5.02
CA VAL A 47 6.38 2.12 -3.83
C VAL A 47 5.95 3.02 -2.70
N GLY A 48 5.89 2.50 -1.50
CA GLY A 48 5.57 3.31 -0.34
C GLY A 48 6.14 2.79 0.98
N PHE A 49 6.25 3.72 1.94
CA PHE A 49 6.75 3.48 3.29
C PHE A 49 5.66 3.74 4.31
N ALA A 50 5.60 2.98 5.38
CA ALA A 50 4.61 3.14 6.43
C ALA A 50 3.17 3.26 5.86
N MET A 51 2.47 4.34 6.13
CA MET A 51 1.15 4.61 5.54
C MET A 51 1.16 4.52 4.00
N GLY A 52 2.24 5.00 3.36
CA GLY A 52 2.42 4.90 1.91
C GLY A 52 2.63 3.46 1.42
N GLY A 53 3.24 2.59 2.23
CA GLY A 53 3.39 1.16 1.91
C GLY A 53 2.06 0.45 1.80
N ASN A 54 1.14 0.76 2.71
CA ASN A 54 -0.23 0.30 2.61
C ASN A 54 -0.95 0.87 1.38
N GLY A 55 -0.77 2.17 1.11
CA GLY A 55 -1.30 2.81 -0.09
C GLY A 55 -0.84 2.11 -1.37
N ALA A 56 0.46 1.78 -1.45
CA ALA A 56 1.05 1.07 -2.58
C ALA A 56 0.42 -0.32 -2.78
N LEU A 57 0.28 -1.09 -1.71
CA LEU A 57 -0.38 -2.39 -1.76
C LEU A 57 -1.85 -2.27 -2.19
N SER A 58 -2.58 -1.34 -1.59
CA SER A 58 -3.99 -1.06 -1.92
C SER A 58 -4.17 -0.67 -3.40
N PHE A 59 -3.30 0.20 -3.92
CA PHE A 59 -3.37 0.64 -5.32
C PHE A 59 -3.15 -0.54 -6.28
N ALA A 60 -2.13 -1.34 -6.06
CA ALA A 60 -1.83 -2.47 -6.93
C ALA A 60 -2.93 -3.54 -6.92
N LEU A 61 -3.51 -3.82 -5.76
CA LEU A 61 -4.59 -4.82 -5.65
C LEU A 61 -5.92 -4.33 -6.22
N ARG A 62 -6.19 -3.03 -6.16
CA ARG A 62 -7.46 -2.44 -6.64
C ARG A 62 -7.40 -1.91 -8.06
N LYS A 63 -6.20 -1.65 -8.60
CA LYS A 63 -5.94 -1.20 -9.98
C LYS A 63 -4.84 -2.08 -10.63
N PRO A 64 -5.05 -3.40 -10.67
CA PRO A 64 -4.05 -4.33 -11.21
C PRO A 64 -3.87 -4.21 -12.72
N ASP A 65 -4.81 -3.59 -13.40
CA ASP A 65 -4.76 -3.22 -14.81
C ASP A 65 -3.83 -2.04 -15.09
N PHE A 66 -3.51 -1.25 -14.08
CA PHE A 66 -2.62 -0.09 -14.20
C PHE A 66 -1.24 -0.33 -13.57
N PHE A 67 -1.16 -0.94 -12.38
CA PHE A 67 0.11 -1.21 -11.71
C PHE A 67 0.58 -2.65 -11.93
N SER A 68 1.79 -2.82 -12.48
CA SER A 68 2.40 -4.14 -12.66
C SER A 68 3.18 -4.63 -11.44
N ALA A 69 3.60 -3.72 -10.56
CA ALA A 69 4.31 -4.05 -9.34
C ALA A 69 4.03 -3.05 -8.22
N ALA A 70 4.09 -3.54 -6.98
CA ALA A 70 4.03 -2.73 -5.77
C ALA A 70 5.09 -3.15 -4.76
N VAL A 71 5.65 -2.16 -4.07
CA VAL A 71 6.56 -2.36 -2.96
C VAL A 71 5.96 -1.71 -1.70
N ASN A 72 5.71 -2.53 -0.70
CA ASN A 72 5.23 -2.13 0.61
C ASN A 72 6.34 -2.28 1.65
N LEU A 73 6.86 -1.16 2.16
CA LEU A 73 7.88 -1.13 3.21
C LEU A 73 7.25 -0.65 4.52
N SER A 74 7.11 -1.53 5.48
CA SER A 74 6.48 -1.24 6.78
C SER A 74 5.06 -0.68 6.68
N GLY A 75 4.29 -1.06 5.67
CA GLY A 75 2.90 -0.67 5.54
C GLY A 75 1.99 -1.77 6.07
N GLY A 76 1.16 -1.45 7.04
CA GLY A 76 0.20 -2.38 7.59
C GLY A 76 -0.96 -1.60 8.18
N ILE A 77 -2.04 -1.45 7.44
CA ILE A 77 -3.24 -0.74 7.89
C ILE A 77 -4.42 -1.69 8.15
N GLY A 78 -4.35 -2.92 7.68
CA GLY A 78 -5.47 -3.84 7.79
C GLY A 78 -6.13 -3.87 9.17
N CYS A 79 -5.34 -3.72 10.23
CA CYS A 79 -5.87 -3.66 11.59
C CYS A 79 -6.36 -2.27 12.05
N MET A 80 -6.00 -1.19 11.36
CA MET A 80 -6.49 0.16 11.70
C MET A 80 -7.84 0.44 11.04
N VAL A 81 -8.24 -0.38 10.10
CA VAL A 81 -9.45 -0.19 9.28
C VAL A 81 -10.54 -1.18 9.63
N ASP A 82 -10.24 -2.26 10.37
CA ASP A 82 -11.30 -3.11 10.90
C ASP A 82 -12.09 -2.33 11.97
N GLU A 83 -13.39 -2.53 11.99
CA GLU A 83 -14.30 -1.76 12.81
C GLU A 83 -14.01 -1.89 14.32
N PHE A 84 -13.48 -3.01 14.75
CA PHE A 84 -13.15 -3.26 16.16
C PHE A 84 -11.94 -2.41 16.59
N ASN A 85 -10.84 -2.45 15.84
CA ASN A 85 -9.65 -1.68 16.16
C ASN A 85 -9.87 -0.17 15.98
N TYR A 86 -10.64 0.23 14.97
CA TYR A 86 -11.03 1.61 14.78
C TYR A 86 -11.86 2.13 15.98
N SER A 87 -12.84 1.36 16.43
CA SER A 87 -13.68 1.71 17.57
C SER A 87 -12.90 1.76 18.88
N GLN A 88 -11.94 0.86 19.09
CA GLN A 88 -11.04 0.87 20.23
C GLN A 88 -10.14 2.11 20.23
N GLN A 89 -9.46 2.37 19.13
CA GLN A 89 -8.57 3.52 18.99
C GLN A 89 -9.32 4.85 19.15
N MET A 90 -10.56 4.93 18.66
CA MET A 90 -11.38 6.11 18.79
C MET A 90 -11.86 6.38 20.21
N LYS A 91 -11.92 5.35 21.08
CA LYS A 91 -12.21 5.50 22.52
C LYS A 91 -10.98 5.97 23.31
N GLU A 92 -9.82 5.41 22.97
CA GLU A 92 -8.57 5.62 23.71
C GLU A 92 -7.84 6.90 23.29
N VAL A 93 -7.84 7.21 21.99
CA VAL A 93 -7.19 8.41 21.44
C VAL A 93 -8.09 9.02 20.37
N PRO A 94 -8.76 10.12 20.64
CA PRO A 94 -9.48 10.85 19.60
C PRO A 94 -8.48 11.36 18.56
N MET A 95 -8.34 10.63 17.47
CA MET A 95 -7.46 11.00 16.35
C MET A 95 -8.32 11.68 15.27
N PRO A 96 -8.32 13.02 15.18
CA PRO A 96 -9.15 13.77 14.20
C PRO A 96 -8.93 13.29 12.75
N ARG A 97 -7.69 12.91 12.43
CA ARG A 97 -7.31 12.40 11.10
C ARG A 97 -8.01 11.09 10.74
N LEU A 98 -8.19 10.18 11.71
CA LEU A 98 -8.92 8.93 11.46
C LEU A 98 -10.41 9.20 11.20
N ARG A 99 -11.02 10.12 11.97
CA ARG A 99 -12.40 10.55 11.72
C ARG A 99 -12.56 11.20 10.35
N HIS A 100 -11.59 12.01 9.93
CA HIS A 100 -11.62 12.64 8.62
C HIS A 100 -11.56 11.61 7.49
N ALA A 101 -10.64 10.67 7.58
CA ALA A 101 -10.43 9.65 6.56
C ALA A 101 -11.58 8.63 6.52
N PHE A 102 -11.94 8.04 7.67
CA PHE A 102 -12.84 6.89 7.74
C PHE A 102 -14.28 7.22 8.14
N GLY A 103 -14.55 8.42 8.66
CA GLY A 103 -15.86 8.82 9.14
C GLY A 103 -16.12 8.42 10.59
N TYR A 104 -17.28 8.86 11.15
CA TYR A 104 -17.74 8.47 12.46
C TYR A 104 -19.30 8.47 12.49
N PRO A 105 -19.97 7.34 12.68
CA PRO A 105 -19.38 5.99 12.71
C PRO A 105 -18.57 5.69 11.46
N ASN A 106 -17.69 4.70 11.50
CA ASN A 106 -16.78 4.41 10.40
C ASN A 106 -17.54 4.10 9.10
N ARG A 107 -17.58 5.06 8.17
CA ARG A 107 -18.29 4.93 6.88
C ARG A 107 -17.47 4.20 5.83
N ASN A 108 -16.16 4.22 6.00
CA ASN A 108 -15.20 3.55 5.14
C ASN A 108 -14.64 2.30 5.84
N ALA A 109 -15.43 1.74 6.78
CA ALA A 109 -15.08 0.50 7.43
C ALA A 109 -14.75 -0.55 6.37
N VAL A 110 -13.55 -1.03 6.42
CA VAL A 110 -13.16 -2.19 5.61
C VAL A 110 -13.64 -3.40 6.39
N GLU A 111 -14.41 -4.25 5.73
CA GLU A 111 -14.87 -5.49 6.37
C GLU A 111 -13.67 -6.30 6.89
N PRO A 112 -13.84 -7.02 8.01
CA PRO A 112 -12.88 -8.03 8.40
C PRO A 112 -12.55 -8.93 7.19
N ASP A 113 -11.28 -9.25 7.01
CA ASP A 113 -10.80 -10.02 5.85
C ASP A 113 -10.92 -9.34 4.47
N HIS A 114 -11.12 -8.01 4.41
CA HIS A 114 -11.17 -7.29 3.13
C HIS A 114 -9.97 -7.60 2.22
N LEU A 115 -8.76 -7.57 2.76
CA LEU A 115 -7.54 -7.86 2.01
C LEU A 115 -7.56 -9.29 1.46
N PHE A 116 -8.00 -10.26 2.26
CA PHE A 116 -8.17 -11.64 1.84
C PHE A 116 -9.19 -11.78 0.70
N LYS A 117 -10.36 -11.13 0.84
CA LYS A 117 -11.40 -11.14 -0.20
C LYS A 117 -10.89 -10.52 -1.50
N LEU A 118 -10.24 -9.36 -1.42
CA LEU A 118 -9.68 -8.67 -2.57
C LEU A 118 -8.61 -9.52 -3.28
N ALA A 119 -7.69 -10.11 -2.53
CA ALA A 119 -6.67 -10.99 -3.05
C ALA A 119 -7.27 -12.26 -3.69
N THR A 120 -8.28 -12.86 -3.06
CA THR A 120 -8.98 -14.03 -3.61
C THR A 120 -9.68 -13.72 -4.94
N GLN A 121 -10.34 -12.56 -5.04
CA GLN A 121 -10.95 -12.11 -6.29
C GLN A 121 -9.90 -11.91 -7.38
N LEU A 122 -8.77 -11.29 -7.03
CA LEU A 122 -7.69 -11.02 -7.98
C LEU A 122 -7.05 -12.31 -8.50
N CYS A 123 -6.94 -13.36 -7.68
CA CYS A 123 -6.44 -14.67 -8.10
C CYS A 123 -7.31 -15.34 -9.18
N GLN A 124 -8.55 -14.91 -9.37
CA GLN A 124 -9.41 -15.38 -10.47
C GLN A 124 -9.02 -14.79 -11.82
N THR A 125 -8.17 -13.77 -11.85
CA THR A 125 -7.66 -13.10 -13.05
C THR A 125 -6.12 -13.12 -13.08
N PRO A 126 -5.49 -14.30 -13.17
CA PRO A 126 -4.04 -14.45 -12.94
C PRO A 126 -3.16 -13.70 -13.94
N HIS A 127 -3.67 -13.36 -15.12
CA HIS A 127 -2.94 -12.62 -16.14
C HIS A 127 -2.71 -11.13 -15.83
N ILE A 128 -3.37 -10.62 -14.81
CA ILE A 128 -3.20 -9.22 -14.35
C ILE A 128 -2.64 -9.13 -12.93
N LEU A 129 -2.14 -10.22 -12.36
CA LEU A 129 -1.56 -10.17 -11.01
C LEU A 129 -0.37 -9.21 -10.98
N PRO A 130 -0.32 -8.26 -10.03
CA PRO A 130 0.85 -7.44 -9.82
C PRO A 130 1.94 -8.24 -9.09
N SER A 131 3.21 -7.93 -9.36
CA SER A 131 4.31 -8.41 -8.54
C SER A 131 4.34 -7.65 -7.22
N LEU A 132 4.19 -8.35 -6.10
CA LEU A 132 4.12 -7.75 -4.78
C LEU A 132 5.38 -8.03 -3.97
N TYR A 133 5.96 -6.97 -3.42
CA TYR A 133 7.13 -7.02 -2.54
C TYR A 133 6.79 -6.34 -1.22
N ILE A 134 6.91 -7.09 -0.13
CA ILE A 134 6.53 -6.63 1.21
C ILE A 134 7.73 -6.85 2.12
N ALA A 135 8.17 -5.79 2.79
CA ALA A 135 9.21 -5.91 3.79
C ALA A 135 8.89 -5.09 5.04
N VAL A 136 9.38 -5.55 6.20
CA VAL A 136 9.20 -4.91 7.49
C VAL A 136 10.43 -5.12 8.37
N GLY A 137 10.75 -4.16 9.21
CA GLY A 137 11.81 -4.33 10.19
C GLY A 137 11.47 -5.36 11.26
N GLU A 138 12.45 -6.18 11.68
CA GLU A 138 12.26 -7.14 12.76
C GLU A 138 11.80 -6.49 14.07
N ASN A 139 12.29 -5.26 14.35
CA ASN A 139 11.96 -4.47 15.53
C ASN A 139 10.87 -3.42 15.26
N ASP A 140 10.17 -3.50 14.12
CA ASP A 140 9.10 -2.58 13.76
C ASP A 140 7.86 -2.83 14.62
N PHE A 141 7.29 -1.75 15.18
CA PHE A 141 6.10 -1.84 16.04
C PHE A 141 4.86 -2.35 15.28
N ILE A 142 4.80 -2.17 13.93
CA ILE A 142 3.69 -2.68 13.12
C ILE A 142 3.97 -4.06 12.52
N ARG A 143 5.10 -4.70 12.83
CA ARG A 143 5.48 -6.01 12.27
C ARG A 143 4.35 -7.04 12.34
N ASN A 144 3.69 -7.15 13.48
CA ASN A 144 2.60 -8.11 13.66
C ASN A 144 1.38 -7.82 12.77
N THR A 145 1.16 -6.55 12.43
CA THR A 145 0.13 -6.14 11.48
C THR A 145 0.50 -6.57 10.07
N VAL A 146 1.74 -6.28 9.66
CA VAL A 146 2.26 -6.69 8.34
C VAL A 146 2.25 -8.22 8.18
N ARG A 147 2.58 -8.96 9.24
CA ARG A 147 2.48 -10.44 9.25
C ARG A 147 1.04 -10.93 9.03
N ARG A 148 0.05 -10.29 9.65
CA ARG A 148 -1.37 -10.65 9.42
C ARG A 148 -1.81 -10.38 7.98
N GLU A 149 -1.34 -9.30 7.39
CA GLU A 149 -1.59 -9.01 5.97
C GLU A 149 -0.92 -10.05 5.06
N ARG A 150 0.35 -10.37 5.32
CA ARG A 150 1.06 -11.47 4.65
C ARG A 150 0.27 -12.78 4.72
N ASP A 151 -0.21 -13.14 5.90
CA ASP A 151 -0.96 -14.37 6.12
C ASP A 151 -2.31 -14.37 5.36
N ALA A 152 -2.95 -13.19 5.24
CA ALA A 152 -4.17 -13.03 4.44
C ALA A 152 -3.89 -13.23 2.94
N LEU A 153 -2.83 -12.62 2.42
CA LEU A 153 -2.42 -12.81 1.02
C LEU A 153 -2.03 -14.26 0.73
N GLN A 154 -1.29 -14.89 1.65
CA GLN A 154 -0.91 -16.30 1.52
C GLN A 154 -2.11 -17.24 1.53
N ARG A 155 -3.07 -17.04 2.42
CA ARG A 155 -4.33 -17.81 2.45
C ARG A 155 -5.14 -17.66 1.16
N ALA A 156 -5.10 -16.47 0.55
CA ALA A 156 -5.76 -16.20 -0.72
C ALA A 156 -5.07 -16.87 -1.93
N GLY A 157 -3.84 -17.34 -1.75
CA GLY A 157 -3.04 -17.91 -2.83
C GLY A 157 -2.39 -16.86 -3.73
N LEU A 158 -2.36 -15.58 -3.31
CA LEU A 158 -1.73 -14.52 -4.09
C LEU A 158 -0.21 -14.63 -3.95
N PRO A 159 0.57 -14.65 -5.05
CA PRO A 159 2.02 -14.69 -4.97
C PRO A 159 2.58 -13.34 -4.54
N PHE A 160 3.56 -13.35 -3.65
CA PHE A 160 4.29 -12.17 -3.19
C PHE A 160 5.67 -12.56 -2.65
N HIS A 161 6.58 -11.59 -2.63
CA HIS A 161 7.85 -11.68 -1.92
C HIS A 161 7.72 -11.02 -0.55
N TYR A 162 8.25 -11.66 0.50
CA TYR A 162 8.19 -11.13 1.86
C TYR A 162 9.54 -11.24 2.57
N GLU A 163 9.98 -10.17 3.21
CA GLU A 163 11.19 -10.15 4.03
C GLU A 163 10.97 -9.44 5.37
N GLU A 164 11.65 -9.93 6.39
CA GLU A 164 11.85 -9.23 7.66
C GLU A 164 13.31 -8.82 7.79
N ALA A 165 13.57 -7.53 7.98
CA ALA A 165 14.91 -6.96 8.06
C ALA A 165 15.49 -7.12 9.47
N PRO A 166 16.52 -7.96 9.70
CA PRO A 166 17.09 -8.18 11.02
C PRO A 166 17.61 -6.88 11.65
N GLY A 167 17.29 -6.67 12.93
CA GLY A 167 17.81 -5.55 13.73
C GLY A 167 17.28 -4.16 13.35
N LEU A 168 16.46 -4.03 12.32
CA LEU A 168 15.89 -2.77 11.87
C LEU A 168 14.45 -2.60 12.39
N GLY A 169 14.05 -1.33 12.55
CA GLY A 169 12.71 -0.95 13.03
C GLY A 169 11.94 -0.10 12.02
N HIS A 170 10.98 0.68 12.55
CA HIS A 170 10.18 1.63 11.76
C HIS A 170 10.98 2.93 11.56
N GLU A 171 11.96 2.92 10.66
CA GLU A 171 12.98 3.95 10.55
C GLU A 171 13.49 4.18 9.13
N TRP A 172 14.01 5.38 8.88
CA TRP A 172 14.57 5.77 7.59
C TRP A 172 15.69 4.86 7.11
N LYS A 173 16.52 4.34 8.01
CA LYS A 173 17.59 3.41 7.67
C LYS A 173 17.06 2.14 7.01
N PHE A 174 15.96 1.58 7.53
CA PHE A 174 15.30 0.44 6.92
C PHE A 174 14.76 0.81 5.54
N TRP A 175 14.03 1.92 5.42
CA TRP A 175 13.41 2.32 4.15
C TRP A 175 14.45 2.65 3.08
N ASP A 176 15.56 3.30 3.41
CA ASP A 176 16.64 3.59 2.45
C ASP A 176 17.25 2.31 1.88
N ILE A 177 17.59 1.36 2.75
CA ILE A 177 18.18 0.08 2.35
C ILE A 177 17.21 -0.71 1.45
N TYR A 178 15.97 -0.86 1.88
CA TYR A 178 14.99 -1.68 1.17
C TYR A 178 14.39 -1.00 -0.06
N PHE A 179 14.36 0.32 -0.09
CA PHE A 179 14.02 1.05 -1.30
C PHE A 179 15.08 0.86 -2.40
N LYS A 180 16.36 0.96 -2.06
CA LYS A 180 17.45 0.64 -2.99
C LYS A 180 17.37 -0.80 -3.49
N LYS A 181 17.18 -1.75 -2.56
CA LYS A 181 16.99 -3.15 -2.90
C LYS A 181 15.79 -3.36 -3.86
N ALA A 182 14.68 -2.67 -3.61
CA ALA A 182 13.52 -2.74 -4.50
C ALA A 182 13.83 -2.24 -5.92
N LEU A 183 14.59 -1.14 -6.04
CA LEU A 183 14.99 -0.60 -7.34
C LEU A 183 15.99 -1.51 -8.07
N GLU A 184 16.86 -2.20 -7.35
CA GLU A 184 17.95 -3.00 -7.92
C GLU A 184 17.53 -4.44 -8.23
N GLU A 185 16.67 -5.03 -7.40
CA GLU A 185 16.41 -6.47 -7.43
C GLU A 185 14.93 -6.82 -7.69
N TRP A 186 13.97 -5.99 -7.22
CA TRP A 186 12.56 -6.38 -7.22
C TRP A 186 11.75 -5.79 -8.36
N LEU A 187 11.96 -4.51 -8.65
CA LEU A 187 11.22 -3.85 -9.72
C LEU A 187 11.83 -4.18 -11.09
N PRO A 188 11.01 -4.49 -12.10
CA PRO A 188 11.48 -4.84 -13.44
C PRO A 188 11.90 -3.58 -14.23
N LEU A 189 12.84 -2.81 -13.69
CA LEU A 189 13.32 -1.59 -14.29
C LEU A 189 14.13 -1.87 -15.55
N LYS A 190 13.81 -1.19 -16.66
CA LYS A 190 14.53 -1.29 -17.94
C LYS A 190 15.93 -0.67 -17.88
N ARG A 191 16.19 0.22 -16.93
CA ARG A 191 17.47 0.87 -16.70
C ARG A 191 17.84 0.80 -15.24
N LYS A 192 19.11 0.57 -14.95
CA LYS A 192 19.59 0.63 -13.57
C LYS A 192 19.40 2.05 -13.00
N PRO A 193 19.01 2.18 -11.72
CA PRO A 193 18.93 3.49 -11.08
C PRO A 193 20.32 4.15 -11.04
N ILE A 194 20.32 5.47 -11.08
CA ILE A 194 21.50 6.31 -10.90
C ILE A 194 21.32 7.03 -9.57
N TYR A 195 22.25 6.80 -8.63
CA TYR A 195 22.24 7.45 -7.29
C TYR A 195 23.30 8.52 -7.23
#